data_fdf8bbefd5267af5404a73f6471203bd
#
_entry.id   fdf8bbefd5267af5404a73f6471203bd
#
_cell.length_a   1.000
_cell.length_b   1.000
_cell.length_c   1.000
_cell.angle_alpha   90.00
_cell.angle_beta   90.00
_cell.angle_gamma   90.00
#
_symmetry.space_group_name_H-M   'P 1'
#
loop_
_entity.id
_entity.type
_entity.pdbx_description
1 polymer ?
#
loop_
_entity_poly.entity_id
_entity_poly.type
_entity_poly.pdbx_seq_one_letter_code
_entity_poly.pdbx_strand_id
1 'polypeptide(L)'
;METTVTTFAAAHADTGDTAWLLAATALVLLMTPGLALFYGGMVRTKSVLNMLMMSFVSIALVTVVWLVCGYSLAFGDDAGGGLIGGLKHAGMAGLGPDSVQGTVPTLLFATFQLTFAIITAALVSGAIADRAKFSAWLVFVPVWTLLVYVPVSHWVWGPGGWIAHHLGALDFAGGLPVEITSGASGLALCLVLGPRLGFKKDAMRPHNLPMVMLGAGLLWFGWFGFNAGSALGANGLAAAAFLNTLAAGCTGLLGWLFVEQKRDGHPTTLGAASGAVAGLVAITPSCGSVSLLGALVVGLAAGALCSYAVSWKFKLNYDDSLDVVGVHLVGGIVGTLLIGVFAEKAMTGGTEGLLYGGGLAQLGRQAVAVAVVAAYTFGVTYAIGRLLDKVMGFRATEEQEHTGLDLTVHAETAYDHGVLGHGAPVSPSVVPSAQKVQSQA
;
A
#
# COMPACT_ATOMS: atom_id res chain seq x y z
N MET A 1 7.42 39.06 44.73
CA MET A 1 7.09 38.79 43.32
C MET A 1 7.97 37.63 42.89
N GLU A 2 7.54 36.40 43.22
CA GLU A 2 8.25 35.18 42.81
C GLU A 2 7.82 34.83 41.37
N THR A 3 8.74 34.96 40.46
CA THR A 3 8.58 34.52 39.06
C THR A 3 8.64 32.99 39.05
N THR A 4 7.46 32.35 39.00
CA THR A 4 7.36 30.90 38.77
C THR A 4 7.85 30.62 37.34
N VAL A 5 9.12 30.21 37.23
CA VAL A 5 9.67 29.69 36.00
C VAL A 5 9.04 28.30 35.83
N THR A 6 8.03 28.21 34.95
CA THR A 6 7.50 26.93 34.49
C THR A 6 8.56 26.30 33.60
N THR A 7 9.41 25.47 34.19
CA THR A 7 10.29 24.58 33.43
C THR A 7 9.38 23.62 32.66
N PHE A 8 9.24 23.81 31.34
CA PHE A 8 8.72 22.77 30.45
C PHE A 8 9.66 21.58 30.59
N ALA A 9 9.17 20.49 31.15
CA ALA A 9 9.91 19.24 31.18
C ALA A 9 10.31 18.90 29.72
N ALA A 10 11.57 18.63 29.48
CA ALA A 10 12.01 18.20 28.18
C ALA A 10 11.20 16.94 27.80
N ALA A 11 10.67 16.92 26.59
CA ALA A 11 9.94 15.76 26.09
C ALA A 11 10.91 14.57 26.11
N HIS A 12 10.58 13.52 26.85
CA HIS A 12 11.36 12.29 26.89
C HIS A 12 10.58 11.20 26.15
N ALA A 13 11.32 10.38 25.39
CA ALA A 13 10.75 9.21 24.77
C ALA A 13 10.33 8.19 25.85
N ASP A 14 9.11 7.69 25.74
CA ASP A 14 8.62 6.57 26.56
C ASP A 14 9.18 5.25 26.05
N THR A 15 9.67 4.39 26.94
CA THR A 15 10.30 3.13 26.58
C THR A 15 9.33 2.09 26.04
N GLY A 16 8.10 2.04 26.54
CA GLY A 16 7.04 1.15 26.07
C GLY A 16 6.56 1.54 24.67
N ASP A 17 6.31 2.83 24.46
CA ASP A 17 5.91 3.37 23.16
C ASP A 17 7.02 3.17 22.12
N THR A 18 8.27 3.41 22.51
CA THR A 18 9.43 3.18 21.63
C THR A 18 9.58 1.70 21.26
N ALA A 19 9.47 0.79 22.23
CA ALA A 19 9.57 -0.65 21.98
C ALA A 19 8.44 -1.14 21.06
N TRP A 20 7.20 -0.66 21.30
CA TRP A 20 6.07 -0.98 20.43
C TRP A 20 6.28 -0.46 19.01
N LEU A 21 6.71 0.78 18.83
CA LEU A 21 6.89 1.35 17.51
C LEU A 21 8.07 0.72 16.75
N LEU A 22 9.15 0.29 17.44
CA LEU A 22 10.22 -0.52 16.84
C LEU A 22 9.68 -1.85 16.28
N ALA A 23 8.89 -2.57 17.08
CA ALA A 23 8.24 -3.80 16.65
C ALA A 23 7.27 -3.56 15.48
N ALA A 24 6.40 -2.53 15.59
CA ALA A 24 5.45 -2.16 14.55
C ALA A 24 6.16 -1.78 13.24
N THR A 25 7.26 -1.03 13.30
CA THR A 25 8.07 -0.68 12.12
C THR A 25 8.61 -1.92 11.40
N ALA A 26 9.14 -2.89 12.16
CA ALA A 26 9.62 -4.15 11.60
C ALA A 26 8.47 -4.97 10.97
N LEU A 27 7.30 -5.01 11.62
CA LEU A 27 6.10 -5.67 11.11
C LEU A 27 5.62 -5.05 9.79
N VAL A 28 5.59 -3.72 9.70
CA VAL A 28 5.18 -3.04 8.44
C VAL A 28 6.22 -3.25 7.34
N LEU A 29 7.52 -3.22 7.65
CA LEU A 29 8.54 -3.53 6.64
C LEU A 29 8.39 -4.96 6.10
N LEU A 30 8.03 -5.93 6.94
CA LEU A 30 7.76 -7.32 6.55
C LEU A 30 6.60 -7.43 5.56
N MET A 31 5.67 -6.48 5.54
CA MET A 31 4.56 -6.50 4.58
C MET A 31 5.04 -6.40 3.13
N THR A 32 6.15 -5.71 2.85
CA THR A 32 6.65 -5.61 1.46
C THR A 32 7.16 -6.95 0.92
N PRO A 33 8.00 -7.74 1.62
CA PRO A 33 8.25 -9.13 1.24
C PRO A 33 7.00 -10.01 1.20
N GLY A 34 6.07 -9.81 2.14
CA GLY A 34 4.77 -10.50 2.13
C GLY A 34 3.97 -10.20 0.86
N LEU A 35 3.92 -8.94 0.44
CA LEU A 35 3.30 -8.51 -0.81
C LEU A 35 4.01 -9.12 -2.03
N ALA A 36 5.34 -9.14 -2.01
CA ALA A 36 6.12 -9.76 -3.08
C ALA A 36 5.71 -11.23 -3.29
N LEU A 37 5.53 -12.00 -2.20
CA LEU A 37 5.06 -13.39 -2.27
C LEU A 37 3.58 -13.48 -2.69
N PHE A 38 2.72 -12.62 -2.18
CA PHE A 38 1.31 -12.55 -2.55
C PHE A 38 1.14 -12.29 -4.05
N TYR A 39 1.76 -11.24 -4.56
CA TYR A 39 1.74 -10.89 -5.97
C TYR A 39 2.51 -11.90 -6.83
N GLY A 40 3.68 -12.34 -6.36
CA GLY A 40 4.51 -13.35 -7.01
C GLY A 40 3.74 -14.63 -7.27
N GLY A 41 2.93 -15.10 -6.31
CA GLY A 41 2.07 -16.27 -6.45
C GLY A 41 0.90 -16.08 -7.43
N MET A 42 0.43 -14.83 -7.59
CA MET A 42 -0.72 -14.49 -8.45
C MET A 42 -0.36 -14.31 -9.93
N VAL A 43 0.86 -13.87 -10.25
CA VAL A 43 1.30 -13.69 -11.65
C VAL A 43 1.52 -15.01 -12.36
N ARG A 44 1.76 -14.95 -13.69
CA ARG A 44 2.15 -16.12 -14.47
C ARG A 44 3.59 -16.53 -14.15
N THR A 45 3.92 -17.83 -14.25
CA THR A 45 5.25 -18.41 -13.95
C THR A 45 6.44 -17.69 -14.59
N LYS A 46 6.23 -17.05 -15.71
CA LYS A 46 7.25 -16.37 -16.52
C LYS A 46 7.51 -14.90 -16.10
N SER A 47 6.85 -14.43 -15.05
CA SER A 47 6.97 -13.04 -14.54
C SER A 47 7.07 -12.96 -13.02
N VAL A 48 7.38 -14.08 -12.34
CA VAL A 48 7.45 -14.18 -10.88
C VAL A 48 8.58 -13.34 -10.32
N LEU A 49 9.79 -13.51 -10.86
CA LEU A 49 10.98 -12.80 -10.37
C LEU A 49 10.91 -11.32 -10.65
N ASN A 50 10.39 -10.93 -11.83
CA ASN A 50 10.14 -9.52 -12.12
C ASN A 50 9.18 -8.88 -11.10
N MET A 51 8.11 -9.59 -10.70
CA MET A 51 7.16 -9.09 -9.70
C MET A 51 7.80 -8.98 -8.32
N LEU A 52 8.58 -9.98 -7.89
CA LEU A 52 9.34 -9.94 -6.65
C LEU A 52 10.32 -8.75 -6.66
N MET A 53 11.08 -8.57 -7.76
CA MET A 53 12.03 -7.47 -7.92
C MET A 53 11.37 -6.09 -7.87
N MET A 54 10.21 -5.91 -8.51
CA MET A 54 9.48 -4.63 -8.44
C MET A 54 9.09 -4.28 -7.01
N SER A 55 8.69 -5.26 -6.18
CA SER A 55 8.38 -5.04 -4.77
C SER A 55 9.63 -4.74 -3.95
N PHE A 56 10.70 -5.56 -4.08
CA PHE A 56 11.92 -5.41 -3.29
C PHE A 56 12.68 -4.12 -3.62
N VAL A 57 12.79 -3.75 -4.90
CA VAL A 57 13.50 -2.53 -5.30
C VAL A 57 12.79 -1.27 -4.78
N SER A 58 11.47 -1.33 -4.59
CA SER A 58 10.71 -0.23 -3.99
C SER A 58 11.19 0.09 -2.57
N ILE A 59 11.64 -0.91 -1.80
CA ILE A 59 12.25 -0.69 -0.48
C ILE A 59 13.46 0.25 -0.61
N ALA A 60 14.38 -0.05 -1.53
CA ALA A 60 15.60 0.73 -1.71
C ALA A 60 15.32 2.15 -2.25
N LEU A 61 14.52 2.24 -3.32
CA LEU A 61 14.24 3.51 -4.00
C LEU A 61 13.50 4.49 -3.09
N VAL A 62 12.44 4.02 -2.42
CA VAL A 62 11.65 4.88 -1.54
C VAL A 62 12.47 5.29 -0.32
N THR A 63 13.29 4.39 0.24
CA THR A 63 14.16 4.71 1.38
C THR A 63 15.11 5.86 1.04
N VAL A 64 15.77 5.80 -0.10
CA VAL A 64 16.69 6.89 -0.51
C VAL A 64 15.96 8.21 -0.67
N VAL A 65 14.84 8.21 -1.40
CA VAL A 65 14.03 9.42 -1.61
C VAL A 65 13.50 9.98 -0.29
N TRP A 66 13.03 9.12 0.59
CA TRP A 66 12.50 9.50 1.89
C TRP A 66 13.53 10.17 2.78
N LEU A 67 14.72 9.59 2.89
CA LEU A 67 15.81 10.13 3.69
C LEU A 67 16.37 11.43 3.10
N VAL A 68 16.44 11.56 1.78
CA VAL A 68 16.96 12.78 1.13
C VAL A 68 16.01 13.97 1.33
N CYS A 69 14.72 13.81 1.08
CA CYS A 69 13.77 14.93 1.18
C CYS A 69 12.33 14.53 1.51
N GLY A 70 11.92 13.29 1.24
CA GLY A 70 10.54 12.85 1.36
C GLY A 70 9.97 13.02 2.78
N TYR A 71 10.73 12.61 3.81
CA TYR A 71 10.34 12.81 5.21
C TYR A 71 10.08 14.29 5.52
N SER A 72 11.02 15.15 5.16
CA SER A 72 10.92 16.59 5.42
C SER A 72 9.70 17.21 4.75
N LEU A 73 9.44 16.83 3.50
CA LEU A 73 8.30 17.33 2.73
C LEU A 73 6.95 16.78 3.23
N ALA A 74 6.92 15.56 3.80
CA ALA A 74 5.70 14.96 4.35
C ALA A 74 5.40 15.41 5.79
N PHE A 75 6.43 15.48 6.66
CA PHE A 75 6.28 15.66 8.11
C PHE A 75 7.04 16.87 8.68
N GLY A 76 7.71 17.66 7.85
CA GLY A 76 8.27 18.95 8.25
C GLY A 76 7.18 20.00 8.46
N ASP A 77 7.60 21.14 9.05
CA ASP A 77 6.70 22.29 9.26
C ASP A 77 6.02 22.68 7.94
N ASP A 78 4.73 22.98 7.98
CA ASP A 78 3.98 23.36 6.77
C ASP A 78 4.61 24.59 6.07
N ALA A 79 4.87 24.44 4.79
CA ALA A 79 5.45 25.48 3.94
C ALA A 79 4.55 25.85 2.77
N GLY A 80 3.42 25.17 2.59
CA GLY A 80 2.56 25.31 1.43
C GLY A 80 1.07 25.46 1.73
N GLY A 81 0.69 25.97 2.91
CA GLY A 81 -0.71 26.15 3.27
C GLY A 81 -1.48 24.84 3.41
N GLY A 82 -0.86 23.84 4.01
CA GLY A 82 -1.41 22.51 4.22
C GLY A 82 -1.19 21.54 3.06
N LEU A 83 -0.43 21.94 2.01
CA LEU A 83 -0.22 21.11 0.82
C LEU A 83 1.11 20.36 0.83
N ILE A 84 2.15 20.90 1.47
CA ILE A 84 3.49 20.32 1.51
C ILE A 84 4.29 20.87 2.69
N GLY A 85 5.13 20.05 3.30
CA GLY A 85 6.09 20.46 4.33
C GLY A 85 7.34 21.13 3.75
N GLY A 86 8.12 21.79 4.61
CA GLY A 86 9.37 22.42 4.26
C GLY A 86 10.56 21.45 4.16
N LEU A 87 11.72 21.96 3.77
CA LEU A 87 12.96 21.18 3.59
C LEU A 87 13.92 21.22 4.80
N LYS A 88 13.47 21.70 5.95
CA LYS A 88 14.28 21.84 7.18
C LYS A 88 15.00 20.57 7.60
N HIS A 89 14.35 19.42 7.40
CA HIS A 89 14.87 18.10 7.76
C HIS A 89 15.33 17.27 6.54
N ALA A 90 15.61 17.91 5.41
CA ALA A 90 16.19 17.24 4.25
C ALA A 90 17.52 16.58 4.63
N GLY A 91 17.76 15.32 4.19
CA GLY A 91 18.90 14.51 4.64
C GLY A 91 18.85 14.17 6.12
N MET A 92 17.67 14.20 6.75
CA MET A 92 17.47 14.02 8.19
C MET A 92 18.18 15.09 9.05
N ALA A 93 18.45 16.24 8.47
CA ALA A 93 19.19 17.34 9.13
C ALA A 93 18.48 17.80 10.41
N GLY A 94 19.28 17.97 11.48
CA GLY A 94 18.81 18.43 12.79
C GLY A 94 18.05 17.35 13.61
N LEU A 95 17.97 16.12 13.11
CA LEU A 95 17.36 15.00 13.81
C LEU A 95 18.44 14.06 14.35
N GLY A 96 18.54 13.95 15.67
CA GLY A 96 19.49 13.10 16.37
C GLY A 96 18.80 12.02 17.23
N PRO A 97 19.57 11.17 17.91
CA PRO A 97 19.01 10.14 18.78
C PRO A 97 18.09 10.67 19.90
N ASP A 98 18.36 11.90 20.35
CA ASP A 98 17.60 12.56 21.42
C ASP A 98 16.41 13.38 20.92
N SER A 99 16.20 13.44 19.60
CA SER A 99 15.04 14.12 19.03
C SER A 99 13.77 13.31 19.29
N VAL A 100 12.72 13.95 19.85
CA VAL A 100 11.48 13.29 20.25
C VAL A 100 10.30 13.91 19.51
N GLN A 101 9.37 13.06 19.04
CA GLN A 101 8.07 13.44 18.48
C GLN A 101 6.97 12.74 19.27
N GLY A 102 6.14 13.52 19.99
CA GLY A 102 5.21 12.94 20.96
C GLY A 102 5.98 12.19 22.06
N THR A 103 5.78 10.89 22.18
CA THR A 103 6.41 10.01 23.17
C THR A 103 7.47 9.07 22.54
N VAL A 104 7.80 9.24 21.26
CA VAL A 104 8.74 8.33 20.55
C VAL A 104 9.90 9.10 19.93
N PRO A 105 11.09 8.47 19.74
CA PRO A 105 12.19 9.09 19.01
C PRO A 105 11.77 9.50 17.59
N THR A 106 12.12 10.72 17.17
CA THR A 106 11.75 11.24 15.84
C THR A 106 12.30 10.38 14.70
N LEU A 107 13.52 9.84 14.86
CA LEU A 107 14.11 8.93 13.86
C LEU A 107 13.28 7.64 13.70
N LEU A 108 12.72 7.13 14.79
CA LEU A 108 11.86 5.96 14.76
C LEU A 108 10.51 6.28 14.10
N PHE A 109 9.90 7.42 14.44
CA PHE A 109 8.69 7.90 13.75
C PHE A 109 8.92 8.04 12.25
N ALA A 110 10.05 8.66 11.84
CA ALA A 110 10.40 8.83 10.44
C ALA A 110 10.58 7.47 9.73
N THR A 111 11.18 6.48 10.42
CA THR A 111 11.37 5.12 9.88
C THR A 111 10.03 4.36 9.80
N PHE A 112 9.14 4.52 10.77
CA PHE A 112 7.80 3.95 10.73
C PHE A 112 7.02 4.49 9.54
N GLN A 113 6.98 5.79 9.34
CA GLN A 113 6.32 6.43 8.20
C GLN A 113 6.96 6.07 6.84
N LEU A 114 8.27 5.85 6.81
CA LEU A 114 8.98 5.34 5.64
C LEU A 114 8.41 3.99 5.19
N THR A 115 8.10 3.08 6.11
CA THR A 115 7.60 1.75 5.76
C THR A 115 6.23 1.81 5.07
N PHE A 116 5.41 2.82 5.38
CA PHE A 116 4.14 3.10 4.69
C PHE A 116 4.36 3.59 3.25
N ALA A 117 5.32 4.48 3.05
CA ALA A 117 5.70 4.94 1.71
C ALA A 117 6.18 3.77 0.83
N ILE A 118 6.98 2.88 1.40
CA ILE A 118 7.52 1.69 0.72
C ILE A 118 6.39 0.78 0.23
N ILE A 119 5.52 0.36 1.16
CA ILE A 119 4.45 -0.59 0.81
C ILE A 119 3.46 0.03 -0.17
N THR A 120 3.15 1.33 -0.04
CA THR A 120 2.24 2.02 -0.96
C THR A 120 2.76 2.02 -2.40
N ALA A 121 4.05 2.33 -2.59
CA ALA A 121 4.66 2.26 -3.91
C ALA A 121 4.67 0.83 -4.46
N ALA A 122 5.01 -0.17 -3.62
CA ALA A 122 5.02 -1.56 -4.02
C ALA A 122 3.63 -2.06 -4.45
N LEU A 123 2.54 -1.65 -3.78
CA LEU A 123 1.17 -2.01 -4.13
C LEU A 123 0.80 -1.67 -5.58
N VAL A 124 1.24 -0.52 -6.08
CA VAL A 124 0.93 -0.07 -7.45
C VAL A 124 1.41 -1.08 -8.50
N SER A 125 2.52 -1.80 -8.24
CA SER A 125 3.10 -2.76 -9.18
C SER A 125 2.14 -3.88 -9.58
N GLY A 126 1.24 -4.28 -8.66
CA GLY A 126 0.26 -5.32 -8.91
C GLY A 126 -0.69 -5.03 -10.06
N ALA A 127 -1.06 -3.76 -10.26
CA ALA A 127 -1.98 -3.37 -11.33
C ALA A 127 -1.36 -3.52 -12.73
N ILE A 128 -0.04 -3.41 -12.86
CA ILE A 128 0.71 -3.41 -14.12
C ILE A 128 1.60 -4.65 -14.30
N ALA A 129 1.41 -5.64 -13.45
CA ALA A 129 2.15 -6.90 -13.52
C ALA A 129 2.09 -7.54 -14.92
N ASP A 130 3.10 -8.34 -15.26
CA ASP A 130 3.27 -9.03 -16.54
C ASP A 130 3.56 -8.18 -17.79
N ARG A 131 3.49 -6.83 -17.70
CA ARG A 131 3.68 -5.96 -18.89
C ARG A 131 4.46 -4.67 -18.66
N ALA A 132 4.81 -4.34 -17.42
CA ALA A 132 5.60 -3.14 -17.14
C ALA A 132 7.09 -3.40 -17.28
N LYS A 133 7.83 -2.49 -17.92
CA LYS A 133 9.30 -2.52 -17.98
C LYS A 133 9.89 -2.19 -16.62
N PHE A 134 10.80 -3.03 -16.15
CA PHE A 134 11.50 -2.84 -14.89
C PHE A 134 12.29 -1.51 -14.84
N SER A 135 12.96 -1.15 -15.94
CA SER A 135 13.71 0.13 -16.04
C SER A 135 12.82 1.36 -15.86
N ALA A 136 11.59 1.32 -16.38
CA ALA A 136 10.63 2.40 -16.18
C ALA A 136 10.10 2.44 -14.74
N TRP A 137 9.93 1.28 -14.10
CA TRP A 137 9.58 1.17 -12.69
C TRP A 137 10.61 1.83 -11.77
N LEU A 138 11.92 1.66 -12.07
CA LEU A 138 13.00 2.29 -11.31
C LEU A 138 12.93 3.83 -11.32
N VAL A 139 12.41 4.43 -12.37
CA VAL A 139 12.22 5.89 -12.48
C VAL A 139 10.86 6.31 -11.94
N PHE A 140 9.82 5.49 -12.17
CA PHE A 140 8.46 5.77 -11.71
C PHE A 140 8.40 5.90 -10.19
N VAL A 141 8.94 4.94 -9.45
CA VAL A 141 8.82 4.90 -7.98
C VAL A 141 9.34 6.16 -7.28
N PRO A 142 10.57 6.64 -7.54
CA PRO A 142 11.05 7.88 -6.92
C PRO A 142 10.21 9.11 -7.26
N VAL A 143 9.87 9.28 -8.52
CA VAL A 143 9.09 10.43 -9.00
C VAL A 143 7.67 10.41 -8.42
N TRP A 144 7.03 9.26 -8.44
CA TRP A 144 5.69 9.06 -7.89
C TRP A 144 5.66 9.27 -6.37
N THR A 145 6.66 8.76 -5.64
CA THR A 145 6.76 8.95 -4.20
C THR A 145 6.78 10.45 -3.86
N LEU A 146 7.58 11.25 -4.56
CA LEU A 146 7.70 12.69 -4.32
C LEU A 146 6.45 13.47 -4.75
N LEU A 147 5.87 13.12 -5.88
CA LEU A 147 4.78 13.90 -6.47
C LEU A 147 3.37 13.44 -6.05
N VAL A 148 3.24 12.23 -5.53
CA VAL A 148 1.93 11.69 -5.15
C VAL A 148 1.89 11.34 -3.67
N TYR A 149 2.73 10.39 -3.22
CA TYR A 149 2.66 9.89 -1.85
C TYR A 149 2.97 10.97 -0.82
N VAL A 150 4.06 11.70 -0.98
CA VAL A 150 4.54 12.73 -0.04
C VAL A 150 3.52 13.85 0.16
N PRO A 151 2.94 14.49 -0.89
CA PRO A 151 1.89 15.48 -0.70
C PRO A 151 0.66 14.93 0.02
N VAL A 152 0.15 13.76 -0.40
CA VAL A 152 -1.05 13.17 0.23
C VAL A 152 -0.80 12.83 1.70
N SER A 153 0.40 12.32 2.04
CA SER A 153 0.79 12.06 3.43
C SER A 153 0.82 13.33 4.26
N HIS A 154 1.33 14.44 3.70
CA HIS A 154 1.31 15.75 4.37
C HIS A 154 -0.13 16.23 4.59
N TRP A 155 -1.00 16.11 3.60
CA TRP A 155 -2.41 16.54 3.72
C TRP A 155 -3.14 15.85 4.85
N VAL A 156 -2.84 14.57 5.07
CA VAL A 156 -3.56 13.69 6.01
C VAL A 156 -2.91 13.64 7.39
N TRP A 157 -1.58 13.61 7.44
CA TRP A 157 -0.84 13.36 8.68
C TRP A 157 0.22 14.42 9.01
N GLY A 158 0.61 15.22 8.04
CA GLY A 158 1.64 16.25 8.23
C GLY A 158 1.16 17.42 9.10
N PRO A 159 2.10 18.14 9.75
CA PRO A 159 1.77 19.35 10.49
C PRO A 159 1.08 20.37 9.59
N GLY A 160 -0.10 20.82 9.98
CA GLY A 160 -0.89 21.78 9.20
C GLY A 160 -1.59 21.21 7.96
N GLY A 161 -1.49 19.89 7.70
CA GLY A 161 -2.09 19.24 6.53
C GLY A 161 -3.60 19.54 6.41
N TRP A 162 -4.03 19.97 5.22
CA TRP A 162 -5.36 20.56 5.05
C TRP A 162 -6.51 19.56 5.23
N ILE A 163 -6.30 18.26 4.92
CA ILE A 163 -7.35 17.25 5.08
C ILE A 163 -7.65 17.02 6.56
N ALA A 164 -6.61 16.87 7.38
CA ALA A 164 -6.79 16.67 8.82
C ALA A 164 -7.19 17.95 9.54
N HIS A 165 -6.46 19.05 9.33
CA HIS A 165 -6.59 20.27 10.15
C HIS A 165 -7.66 21.24 9.66
N HIS A 166 -7.89 21.38 8.35
CA HIS A 166 -8.89 22.31 7.81
C HIS A 166 -10.20 21.63 7.44
N LEU A 167 -10.16 20.46 6.80
CA LEU A 167 -11.36 19.70 6.45
C LEU A 167 -11.90 18.91 7.67
N GLY A 168 -11.01 18.38 8.51
CA GLY A 168 -11.37 17.55 9.66
C GLY A 168 -11.81 16.14 9.26
N ALA A 169 -11.30 15.61 8.15
CA ALA A 169 -11.47 14.22 7.82
C ALA A 169 -10.54 13.36 8.68
N LEU A 170 -11.00 12.16 9.03
CA LEU A 170 -10.27 11.19 9.83
C LEU A 170 -9.65 10.11 8.93
N ASP A 171 -8.40 9.78 9.20
CA ASP A 171 -7.71 8.63 8.62
C ASP A 171 -6.62 8.15 9.59
N PHE A 172 -6.87 7.04 10.26
CA PHE A 172 -6.02 6.58 11.35
C PHE A 172 -4.70 5.98 10.85
N ALA A 173 -4.75 5.11 9.86
CA ALA A 173 -3.58 4.37 9.43
C ALA A 173 -3.35 4.37 7.90
N GLY A 174 -4.17 5.07 7.08
CA GLY A 174 -3.79 5.28 5.69
C GLY A 174 -4.77 4.84 4.60
N GLY A 175 -6.07 4.94 4.86
CA GLY A 175 -7.05 4.73 3.81
C GLY A 175 -6.88 5.67 2.62
N LEU A 176 -6.55 6.94 2.90
CA LEU A 176 -6.29 7.95 1.88
C LEU A 176 -4.86 7.82 1.29
N PRO A 177 -3.76 7.94 2.10
CA PRO A 177 -2.41 8.00 1.53
C PRO A 177 -1.85 6.64 1.11
N VAL A 178 -2.45 5.52 1.52
CA VAL A 178 -1.99 4.19 1.12
C VAL A 178 -2.98 3.52 0.18
N GLU A 179 -4.20 3.25 0.64
CA GLU A 179 -5.13 2.38 -0.08
C GLU A 179 -5.72 3.08 -1.32
N ILE A 180 -6.29 4.28 -1.16
CA ILE A 180 -6.85 5.03 -2.28
C ILE A 180 -5.73 5.47 -3.23
N THR A 181 -4.58 5.90 -2.69
CA THR A 181 -3.46 6.36 -3.49
C THR A 181 -2.86 5.23 -4.33
N SER A 182 -2.63 4.03 -3.77
CA SER A 182 -2.15 2.89 -4.54
C SER A 182 -3.16 2.42 -5.59
N GLY A 183 -4.44 2.32 -5.21
CA GLY A 183 -5.48 1.84 -6.10
C GLY A 183 -5.80 2.80 -7.25
N ALA A 184 -5.87 4.12 -6.99
CA ALA A 184 -6.07 5.14 -8.03
C ALA A 184 -4.85 5.23 -8.98
N SER A 185 -3.63 5.07 -8.45
CA SER A 185 -2.41 4.97 -9.27
C SER A 185 -2.42 3.73 -10.15
N GLY A 186 -2.86 2.59 -9.59
CA GLY A 186 -3.04 1.35 -10.33
C GLY A 186 -3.97 1.54 -11.52
N LEU A 187 -5.13 2.17 -11.30
CA LEU A 187 -6.09 2.47 -12.37
C LEU A 187 -5.48 3.37 -13.46
N ALA A 188 -4.78 4.45 -13.05
CA ALA A 188 -4.12 5.34 -13.99
C ALA A 188 -3.11 4.61 -14.87
N LEU A 189 -2.25 3.79 -14.29
CA LEU A 189 -1.24 3.03 -15.03
C LEU A 189 -1.85 1.91 -15.90
N CYS A 190 -2.95 1.28 -15.47
CA CYS A 190 -3.69 0.34 -16.32
C CYS A 190 -4.13 0.99 -17.64
N LEU A 191 -4.61 2.24 -17.57
CA LEU A 191 -5.03 2.99 -18.75
C LEU A 191 -3.85 3.47 -19.62
N VAL A 192 -2.70 3.77 -19.00
CA VAL A 192 -1.48 4.15 -19.72
C VAL A 192 -0.90 2.97 -20.49
N LEU A 193 -0.71 1.81 -19.81
CA LEU A 193 -0.07 0.64 -20.40
C LEU A 193 -1.00 -0.17 -21.32
N GLY A 194 -2.31 -0.05 -21.13
CA GLY A 194 -3.27 -0.88 -21.84
C GLY A 194 -3.32 -2.33 -21.35
N PRO A 195 -4.14 -3.19 -21.96
CA PRO A 195 -4.33 -4.57 -21.52
C PRO A 195 -3.16 -5.46 -21.90
N ARG A 196 -2.90 -6.52 -21.07
CA ARG A 196 -1.94 -7.60 -21.37
C ARG A 196 -2.35 -8.36 -22.61
N LEU A 197 -1.37 -8.96 -23.27
CA LEU A 197 -1.64 -9.93 -24.33
C LEU A 197 -2.52 -11.07 -23.80
N GLY A 198 -3.61 -11.36 -24.48
CA GLY A 198 -4.59 -12.37 -24.08
C GLY A 198 -5.62 -11.92 -23.02
N PHE A 199 -5.63 -10.66 -22.60
CA PHE A 199 -6.67 -10.17 -21.68
C PHE A 199 -8.09 -10.47 -22.20
N LYS A 200 -8.96 -11.04 -21.36
CA LYS A 200 -10.29 -11.57 -21.68
C LYS A 200 -10.33 -12.81 -22.59
N LYS A 201 -9.22 -13.25 -23.16
CA LYS A 201 -9.16 -14.41 -24.04
C LYS A 201 -8.50 -15.61 -23.35
N ASP A 202 -7.45 -15.36 -22.59
CA ASP A 202 -6.65 -16.40 -21.93
C ASP A 202 -6.99 -16.46 -20.44
N ALA A 203 -6.96 -17.67 -19.87
CA ALA A 203 -7.08 -17.86 -18.43
C ALA A 203 -5.77 -17.47 -17.73
N MET A 204 -5.70 -16.25 -17.23
CA MET A 204 -4.53 -15.72 -16.48
C MET A 204 -4.61 -16.15 -15.00
N ARG A 205 -4.50 -17.45 -14.74
CA ARG A 205 -4.64 -18.02 -13.39
C ARG A 205 -3.37 -17.79 -12.57
N PRO A 206 -3.51 -17.58 -11.23
CA PRO A 206 -2.38 -17.64 -10.30
C PRO A 206 -1.60 -18.94 -10.47
N HIS A 207 -0.28 -18.85 -10.53
CA HIS A 207 0.54 -20.04 -10.74
C HIS A 207 0.81 -20.81 -9.45
N ASN A 208 0.74 -20.13 -8.27
CA ASN A 208 1.10 -20.73 -6.97
C ASN A 208 0.22 -20.20 -5.83
N LEU A 209 -0.94 -20.84 -5.62
CA LEU A 209 -1.86 -20.45 -4.55
C LEU A 209 -1.29 -20.63 -3.12
N PRO A 210 -0.48 -21.67 -2.79
CA PRO A 210 0.22 -21.73 -1.51
C PRO A 210 1.10 -20.49 -1.24
N MET A 211 1.83 -19.99 -2.25
CA MET A 211 2.62 -18.75 -2.14
C MET A 211 1.72 -17.53 -1.90
N VAL A 212 0.57 -17.44 -2.58
CA VAL A 212 -0.45 -16.40 -2.33
C VAL A 212 -0.92 -16.42 -0.88
N MET A 213 -1.25 -17.60 -0.34
CA MET A 213 -1.71 -17.75 1.03
C MET A 213 -0.63 -17.38 2.05
N LEU A 214 0.63 -17.78 1.81
CA LEU A 214 1.76 -17.39 2.65
C LEU A 214 1.94 -15.87 2.65
N GLY A 215 1.93 -15.25 1.46
CA GLY A 215 2.01 -13.80 1.31
C GLY A 215 0.88 -13.08 2.02
N ALA A 216 -0.37 -13.55 1.88
CA ALA A 216 -1.53 -12.99 2.58
C ALA A 216 -1.38 -13.10 4.11
N GLY A 217 -0.87 -14.22 4.61
CA GLY A 217 -0.60 -14.42 6.04
C GLY A 217 0.46 -13.45 6.58
N LEU A 218 1.54 -13.22 5.84
CA LEU A 218 2.58 -12.25 6.19
C LEU A 218 2.06 -10.82 6.15
N LEU A 219 1.23 -10.48 5.15
CA LEU A 219 0.54 -9.18 5.08
C LEU A 219 -0.37 -8.99 6.30
N TRP A 220 -1.20 -9.98 6.65
CA TRP A 220 -2.07 -9.90 7.81
C TRP A 220 -1.30 -9.70 9.11
N PHE A 221 -0.22 -10.48 9.30
CA PHE A 221 0.64 -10.35 10.46
C PHE A 221 1.27 -8.95 10.57
N GLY A 222 1.79 -8.43 9.45
CA GLY A 222 2.34 -7.08 9.38
C GLY A 222 1.30 -5.97 9.62
N TRP A 223 0.04 -6.23 9.27
CA TRP A 223 -1.05 -5.27 9.44
C TRP A 223 -1.36 -4.91 10.88
N PHE A 224 -1.02 -5.76 11.83
CA PHE A 224 -1.09 -5.40 13.24
C PHE A 224 -0.12 -4.26 13.58
N GLY A 225 1.09 -4.30 13.04
CA GLY A 225 2.04 -3.19 13.13
C GLY A 225 1.57 -1.95 12.37
N PHE A 226 0.99 -2.15 11.19
CA PHE A 226 0.46 -1.08 10.35
C PHE A 226 -0.64 -0.29 11.08
N ASN A 227 -1.68 -0.94 11.53
CA ASN A 227 -2.83 -0.30 12.16
C ASN A 227 -2.60 0.04 13.62
N ALA A 228 -2.21 -0.91 14.46
CA ALA A 228 -2.03 -0.63 15.89
C ALA A 228 -0.74 0.17 16.18
N GLY A 229 0.28 0.07 15.30
CA GLY A 229 1.45 0.94 15.34
C GLY A 229 1.13 2.42 15.08
N SER A 230 0.08 2.70 14.31
CA SER A 230 -0.38 4.06 14.02
C SER A 230 -0.97 4.79 15.24
N ALA A 231 -1.22 4.09 16.36
CA ALA A 231 -1.48 4.72 17.64
C ALA A 231 -0.24 5.43 18.21
N LEU A 232 0.96 5.20 17.66
CA LEU A 232 2.25 5.75 18.07
C LEU A 232 2.59 5.53 19.55
N GLY A 233 1.97 4.54 20.18
CA GLY A 233 2.17 4.22 21.59
C GLY A 233 1.55 2.90 22.00
N ALA A 234 2.05 2.31 23.10
CA ALA A 234 1.58 1.05 23.69
C ALA A 234 0.41 1.32 24.63
N ASN A 235 -0.75 1.68 24.10
CA ASN A 235 -1.90 2.17 24.86
C ASN A 235 -3.21 1.45 24.48
N GLY A 236 -4.32 1.85 25.12
CA GLY A 236 -5.64 1.27 24.86
C GLY A 236 -6.13 1.46 23.42
N LEU A 237 -5.73 2.54 22.74
CA LEU A 237 -6.06 2.78 21.34
C LEU A 237 -5.34 1.80 20.41
N ALA A 238 -4.05 1.50 20.69
CA ALA A 238 -3.31 0.46 19.98
C ALA A 238 -3.98 -0.92 20.15
N ALA A 239 -4.39 -1.27 21.38
CA ALA A 239 -5.08 -2.53 21.65
C ALA A 239 -6.42 -2.63 20.92
N ALA A 240 -7.19 -1.55 20.88
CA ALA A 240 -8.46 -1.49 20.16
C ALA A 240 -8.24 -1.59 18.63
N ALA A 241 -7.28 -0.85 18.07
CA ALA A 241 -6.94 -0.93 16.66
C ALA A 241 -6.46 -2.34 16.25
N PHE A 242 -5.71 -3.02 17.14
CA PHE A 242 -5.28 -4.41 16.94
C PHE A 242 -6.48 -5.36 16.82
N LEU A 243 -7.42 -5.27 17.77
CA LEU A 243 -8.62 -6.11 17.78
C LEU A 243 -9.52 -5.82 16.57
N ASN A 244 -9.74 -4.53 16.25
CA ASN A 244 -10.54 -4.11 15.10
C ASN A 244 -9.93 -4.60 13.78
N THR A 245 -8.60 -4.60 13.66
CA THR A 245 -7.87 -5.14 12.50
C THR A 245 -8.11 -6.64 12.32
N LEU A 246 -7.99 -7.42 13.42
CA LEU A 246 -8.28 -8.85 13.40
C LEU A 246 -9.73 -9.11 12.98
N ALA A 247 -10.68 -8.43 13.63
CA ALA A 247 -12.10 -8.61 13.41
C ALA A 247 -12.51 -8.30 11.95
N ALA A 248 -12.02 -7.18 11.40
CA ALA A 248 -12.35 -6.79 10.03
C ALA A 248 -11.68 -7.70 8.99
N GLY A 249 -10.45 -8.16 9.22
CA GLY A 249 -9.82 -9.16 8.36
C GLY A 249 -10.63 -10.46 8.29
N CYS A 250 -11.08 -10.94 9.45
CA CYS A 250 -11.95 -12.14 9.53
C CYS A 250 -13.28 -11.94 8.81
N THR A 251 -13.99 -10.83 9.06
CA THR A 251 -15.30 -10.60 8.45
C THR A 251 -15.18 -10.25 6.96
N GLY A 252 -14.08 -9.63 6.53
CA GLY A 252 -13.78 -9.41 5.11
C GLY A 252 -13.62 -10.73 4.34
N LEU A 253 -12.84 -11.67 4.91
CA LEU A 253 -12.70 -13.01 4.39
C LEU A 253 -14.07 -13.69 4.25
N LEU A 254 -14.87 -13.71 5.31
CA LEU A 254 -16.19 -14.33 5.31
C LEU A 254 -17.15 -13.66 4.33
N GLY A 255 -17.14 -12.35 4.24
CA GLY A 255 -17.97 -11.56 3.30
C GLY A 255 -17.65 -11.89 1.84
N TRP A 256 -16.36 -11.99 1.51
CA TRP A 256 -15.93 -12.37 0.16
C TRP A 256 -16.37 -13.79 -0.20
N LEU A 257 -16.07 -14.78 0.67
CA LEU A 257 -16.45 -16.17 0.45
C LEU A 257 -17.96 -16.37 0.35
N PHE A 258 -18.75 -15.62 1.14
CA PHE A 258 -20.21 -15.65 1.02
C PHE A 258 -20.70 -15.20 -0.36
N VAL A 259 -20.10 -14.12 -0.90
CA VAL A 259 -20.43 -13.66 -2.24
C VAL A 259 -20.01 -14.67 -3.31
N GLU A 260 -18.79 -15.23 -3.25
CA GLU A 260 -18.36 -16.29 -4.18
C GLU A 260 -19.29 -17.50 -4.13
N GLN A 261 -19.66 -17.98 -2.93
CA GLN A 261 -20.58 -19.10 -2.78
C GLN A 261 -21.94 -18.82 -3.45
N LYS A 262 -22.43 -17.57 -3.38
CA LYS A 262 -23.73 -17.20 -4.01
C LYS A 262 -23.63 -16.96 -5.50
N ARG A 263 -22.56 -16.34 -5.96
CA ARG A 263 -22.35 -15.95 -7.35
C ARG A 263 -21.80 -17.10 -8.20
N ASP A 264 -20.79 -17.82 -7.66
CA ASP A 264 -19.96 -18.75 -8.42
C ASP A 264 -20.21 -20.23 -8.00
N GLY A 265 -20.97 -20.46 -6.91
CA GLY A 265 -21.36 -21.77 -6.43
C GLY A 265 -20.32 -22.43 -5.49
N HIS A 266 -19.15 -21.85 -5.30
CA HIS A 266 -18.09 -22.37 -4.43
C HIS A 266 -17.14 -21.29 -3.94
N PRO A 267 -16.63 -21.37 -2.69
CA PRO A 267 -15.59 -20.47 -2.20
C PRO A 267 -14.23 -20.90 -2.75
N THR A 268 -13.30 -19.93 -2.91
CA THR A 268 -11.96 -20.20 -3.40
C THR A 268 -10.88 -19.82 -2.38
N THR A 269 -9.71 -20.46 -2.47
CA THR A 269 -8.55 -20.12 -1.66
C THR A 269 -8.07 -18.69 -1.98
N LEU A 270 -8.10 -18.30 -3.25
CA LEU A 270 -7.78 -16.95 -3.67
C LEU A 270 -8.76 -15.94 -3.09
N GLY A 271 -10.07 -16.26 -3.11
CA GLY A 271 -11.11 -15.43 -2.51
C GLY A 271 -10.94 -15.26 -1.01
N ALA A 272 -10.52 -16.32 -0.29
CA ALA A 272 -10.20 -16.23 1.13
C ALA A 272 -9.06 -15.24 1.40
N ALA A 273 -7.96 -15.34 0.63
CA ALA A 273 -6.82 -14.42 0.74
C ALA A 273 -7.21 -12.97 0.39
N SER A 274 -7.89 -12.77 -0.75
CA SER A 274 -8.32 -11.45 -1.22
C SER A 274 -9.34 -10.81 -0.28
N GLY A 275 -10.27 -11.60 0.25
CA GLY A 275 -11.29 -11.12 1.20
C GLY A 275 -10.68 -10.70 2.54
N ALA A 276 -9.69 -11.45 3.06
CA ALA A 276 -8.94 -11.05 4.24
C ALA A 276 -8.25 -9.70 4.01
N VAL A 277 -7.52 -9.55 2.90
CA VAL A 277 -6.84 -8.32 2.53
C VAL A 277 -7.85 -7.17 2.34
N ALA A 278 -9.00 -7.40 1.69
CA ALA A 278 -10.03 -6.36 1.53
C ALA A 278 -10.57 -5.85 2.87
N GLY A 279 -10.79 -6.75 3.84
CA GLY A 279 -11.17 -6.37 5.21
C GLY A 279 -10.09 -5.56 5.92
N LEU A 280 -8.83 -5.95 5.77
CA LEU A 280 -7.67 -5.24 6.33
C LEU A 280 -7.50 -3.85 5.70
N VAL A 281 -7.65 -3.74 4.40
CA VAL A 281 -7.64 -2.47 3.64
C VAL A 281 -8.71 -1.51 4.17
N ALA A 282 -9.95 -1.97 4.27
CA ALA A 282 -11.05 -1.10 4.65
C ALA A 282 -11.02 -0.68 6.14
N ILE A 283 -10.49 -1.52 7.02
CA ILE A 283 -10.36 -1.14 8.44
C ILE A 283 -9.21 -0.17 8.69
N THR A 284 -8.23 -0.11 7.78
CA THR A 284 -7.04 0.74 7.90
C THR A 284 -7.36 2.20 8.25
N PRO A 285 -8.22 2.93 7.52
CA PRO A 285 -8.56 4.30 7.89
C PRO A 285 -9.36 4.41 9.19
N SER A 286 -10.08 3.36 9.58
CA SER A 286 -11.12 3.42 10.61
C SER A 286 -10.80 2.65 11.89
N CYS A 287 -9.71 1.86 11.95
CA CYS A 287 -9.42 0.97 13.08
C CYS A 287 -9.30 1.67 14.43
N GLY A 288 -8.85 2.91 14.47
CA GLY A 288 -8.79 3.75 15.66
C GLY A 288 -9.99 4.70 15.82
N SER A 289 -11.01 4.59 14.98
CA SER A 289 -12.14 5.53 14.97
C SER A 289 -13.51 4.87 15.18
N VAL A 290 -13.60 3.54 15.03
CA VAL A 290 -14.86 2.80 15.13
C VAL A 290 -14.81 1.77 16.28
N SER A 291 -15.99 1.43 16.81
CA SER A 291 -16.12 0.33 17.78
C SER A 291 -15.87 -1.04 17.12
N LEU A 292 -15.75 -2.09 17.94
CA LEU A 292 -15.61 -3.46 17.44
C LEU A 292 -16.76 -3.89 16.52
N LEU A 293 -18.01 -3.49 16.86
CA LEU A 293 -19.16 -3.78 15.98
C LEU A 293 -19.05 -3.04 14.65
N GLY A 294 -18.59 -1.78 14.67
CA GLY A 294 -18.28 -1.03 13.46
C GLY A 294 -17.22 -1.72 12.62
N ALA A 295 -16.16 -2.22 13.24
CA ALA A 295 -15.08 -2.94 12.55
C ALA A 295 -15.57 -4.23 11.86
N LEU A 296 -16.42 -5.01 12.53
CA LEU A 296 -17.04 -6.21 11.94
C LEU A 296 -17.85 -5.87 10.67
N VAL A 297 -18.62 -4.76 10.72
CA VAL A 297 -19.43 -4.31 9.56
C VAL A 297 -18.54 -3.77 8.44
N VAL A 298 -17.51 -2.99 8.76
CA VAL A 298 -16.53 -2.47 7.78
C VAL A 298 -15.88 -3.62 7.02
N GLY A 299 -15.37 -4.63 7.73
CA GLY A 299 -14.75 -5.78 7.10
C GLY A 299 -15.72 -6.56 6.21
N LEU A 300 -16.92 -6.87 6.73
CA LEU A 300 -17.94 -7.61 5.97
C LEU A 300 -18.35 -6.87 4.69
N ALA A 301 -18.61 -5.57 4.79
CA ALA A 301 -18.96 -4.73 3.65
C ALA A 301 -17.84 -4.68 2.61
N ALA A 302 -16.59 -4.54 3.05
CA ALA A 302 -15.44 -4.52 2.16
C ALA A 302 -15.24 -5.86 1.43
N GLY A 303 -15.27 -6.98 2.16
CA GLY A 303 -15.16 -8.30 1.54
C GLY A 303 -16.22 -8.54 0.48
N ALA A 304 -17.48 -8.19 0.78
CA ALA A 304 -18.58 -8.32 -0.16
C ALA A 304 -18.43 -7.39 -1.38
N LEU A 305 -18.18 -6.10 -1.17
CA LEU A 305 -18.12 -5.11 -2.26
C LEU A 305 -16.89 -5.30 -3.15
N CYS A 306 -15.71 -5.57 -2.57
CA CYS A 306 -14.48 -5.80 -3.33
C CYS A 306 -14.57 -7.08 -4.18
N SER A 307 -15.26 -8.13 -3.70
CA SER A 307 -15.46 -9.36 -4.50
C SER A 307 -16.28 -9.13 -5.79
N TYR A 308 -17.15 -8.12 -5.80
CA TYR A 308 -17.80 -7.66 -7.03
C TYR A 308 -16.91 -6.70 -7.82
N ALA A 309 -16.19 -5.80 -7.14
CA ALA A 309 -15.38 -4.77 -7.77
C ALA A 309 -14.24 -5.33 -8.62
N VAL A 310 -13.60 -6.42 -8.20
CA VAL A 310 -12.53 -7.09 -9.00
C VAL A 310 -13.03 -7.57 -10.36
N SER A 311 -14.33 -7.82 -10.50
CA SER A 311 -14.92 -8.18 -11.79
C SER A 311 -15.17 -7.00 -12.72
N TRP A 312 -15.16 -5.76 -12.21
CA TRP A 312 -15.43 -4.56 -13.02
C TRP A 312 -14.39 -4.33 -14.10
N LYS A 313 -13.14 -4.78 -13.90
CA LYS A 313 -12.10 -4.71 -14.92
C LYS A 313 -12.50 -5.34 -16.25
N PHE A 314 -13.26 -6.43 -16.23
CA PHE A 314 -13.75 -7.08 -17.44
C PHE A 314 -14.90 -6.30 -18.11
N LYS A 315 -15.77 -5.65 -17.31
CA LYS A 315 -16.89 -4.85 -17.81
C LYS A 315 -16.45 -3.49 -18.36
N LEU A 316 -15.53 -2.82 -17.63
CA LEU A 316 -15.03 -1.49 -17.94
C LEU A 316 -13.79 -1.50 -18.82
N ASN A 317 -13.27 -2.69 -19.14
CA ASN A 317 -12.15 -2.88 -20.07
C ASN A 317 -10.83 -2.23 -19.63
N TYR A 318 -10.52 -2.27 -18.34
CA TYR A 318 -9.17 -1.95 -17.83
C TYR A 318 -8.53 -3.21 -17.26
N ASP A 319 -7.27 -3.48 -17.62
CA ASP A 319 -6.58 -4.69 -17.18
C ASP A 319 -5.78 -4.43 -15.90
N ASP A 320 -6.47 -4.49 -14.76
CA ASP A 320 -5.87 -4.54 -13.44
C ASP A 320 -5.39 -5.97 -13.14
N SER A 321 -4.09 -6.20 -13.24
CA SER A 321 -3.54 -7.57 -13.26
C SER A 321 -3.82 -8.35 -11.99
N LEU A 322 -3.64 -7.72 -10.81
CA LEU A 322 -3.72 -8.38 -9.52
C LEU A 322 -4.74 -7.72 -8.57
N ASP A 323 -5.80 -7.14 -9.14
CA ASP A 323 -6.97 -6.61 -8.42
C ASP A 323 -6.70 -5.41 -7.48
N VAL A 324 -5.64 -4.63 -7.73
CA VAL A 324 -5.26 -3.45 -6.92
C VAL A 324 -6.39 -2.42 -6.86
N VAL A 325 -7.05 -2.15 -7.99
CA VAL A 325 -8.20 -1.22 -8.06
C VAL A 325 -9.39 -1.77 -7.28
N GLY A 326 -9.71 -3.06 -7.50
CA GLY A 326 -10.87 -3.69 -6.88
C GLY A 326 -10.74 -3.84 -5.37
N VAL A 327 -9.53 -4.08 -4.85
CA VAL A 327 -9.27 -4.30 -3.43
C VAL A 327 -8.88 -3.01 -2.73
N HIS A 328 -7.83 -2.30 -3.22
CA HIS A 328 -7.28 -1.14 -2.50
C HIS A 328 -8.08 0.15 -2.76
N LEU A 329 -8.40 0.50 -4.01
CA LEU A 329 -9.21 1.70 -4.27
C LEU A 329 -10.61 1.55 -3.68
N VAL A 330 -11.32 0.48 -4.02
CA VAL A 330 -12.70 0.30 -3.56
C VAL A 330 -12.74 0.04 -2.05
N GLY A 331 -11.87 -0.82 -1.51
CA GLY A 331 -11.79 -1.08 -0.07
C GLY A 331 -11.43 0.17 0.74
N GLY A 332 -10.44 0.96 0.26
CA GLY A 332 -10.05 2.22 0.87
C GLY A 332 -11.18 3.26 0.88
N ILE A 333 -11.93 3.38 -0.23
CA ILE A 333 -13.12 4.24 -0.31
C ILE A 333 -14.19 3.79 0.68
N VAL A 334 -14.51 2.50 0.71
CA VAL A 334 -15.52 1.92 1.62
C VAL A 334 -15.13 2.19 3.07
N GLY A 335 -13.88 1.86 3.46
CA GLY A 335 -13.40 2.05 4.83
C GLY A 335 -13.39 3.50 5.26
N THR A 336 -12.93 4.41 4.40
CA THR A 336 -12.88 5.84 4.69
C THR A 336 -14.27 6.45 4.81
N LEU A 337 -15.21 6.10 3.94
CA LEU A 337 -16.58 6.60 4.02
C LEU A 337 -17.32 6.06 5.25
N LEU A 338 -17.07 4.81 5.64
CA LEU A 338 -17.72 4.19 6.80
C LEU A 338 -17.27 4.79 8.13
N ILE A 339 -16.15 5.54 8.21
CA ILE A 339 -15.86 6.40 9.35
C ILE A 339 -16.99 7.42 9.57
N GLY A 340 -17.48 8.05 8.50
CA GLY A 340 -18.57 9.01 8.58
C GLY A 340 -19.89 8.41 9.10
N VAL A 341 -20.01 7.09 9.07
CA VAL A 341 -21.18 6.36 9.58
C VAL A 341 -20.95 5.83 10.99
N PHE A 342 -19.78 5.22 11.26
CA PHE A 342 -19.49 4.43 12.45
C PHE A 342 -18.49 5.07 13.43
N ALA A 343 -17.98 6.30 13.17
CA ALA A 343 -17.08 6.95 14.11
C ALA A 343 -17.75 7.08 15.49
N GLU A 344 -17.01 6.67 16.54
CA GLU A 344 -17.51 6.67 17.92
C GLU A 344 -16.63 7.59 18.78
N LYS A 345 -17.28 8.45 19.56
CA LYS A 345 -16.60 9.45 20.41
C LYS A 345 -15.57 8.84 21.36
N ALA A 346 -15.85 7.65 21.88
CA ALA A 346 -14.93 6.94 22.78
C ALA A 346 -13.60 6.58 22.09
N MET A 347 -13.61 6.39 20.76
CA MET A 347 -12.43 6.05 19.98
C MET A 347 -11.74 7.30 19.42
N THR A 348 -12.52 8.27 18.93
CA THR A 348 -12.00 9.47 18.25
C THR A 348 -11.62 10.62 19.18
N GLY A 349 -12.02 10.55 20.45
CA GLY A 349 -11.87 11.65 21.41
C GLY A 349 -12.86 12.81 21.23
N GLY A 350 -13.81 12.73 20.27
CA GLY A 350 -14.79 13.80 20.10
C GLY A 350 -15.67 13.74 18.86
N THR A 351 -15.21 13.10 17.78
CA THR A 351 -15.97 13.00 16.53
C THR A 351 -16.93 11.82 16.58
N GLU A 352 -18.17 12.04 16.14
CA GLU A 352 -19.22 11.03 16.04
C GLU A 352 -19.69 10.91 14.58
N GLY A 353 -19.94 9.67 14.15
CA GLY A 353 -20.55 9.35 12.86
C GLY A 353 -22.07 9.40 12.89
N LEU A 354 -22.68 9.16 11.74
CA LEU A 354 -24.13 9.24 11.56
C LEU A 354 -24.92 8.39 12.57
N LEU A 355 -24.47 7.16 12.85
CA LEU A 355 -25.18 6.25 13.78
C LEU A 355 -25.05 6.61 15.26
N TYR A 356 -24.11 7.47 15.60
CA TYR A 356 -23.88 7.92 16.97
C TYR A 356 -24.31 9.38 17.23
N GLY A 357 -25.09 9.95 16.30
CA GLY A 357 -25.66 11.29 16.47
C GLY A 357 -24.86 12.43 15.83
N GLY A 358 -23.72 12.15 15.20
CA GLY A 358 -22.87 13.16 14.53
C GLY A 358 -23.44 13.75 13.24
N GLY A 359 -24.58 13.26 12.75
CA GLY A 359 -25.19 13.71 11.51
C GLY A 359 -24.35 13.37 10.28
N LEU A 360 -24.59 14.08 9.16
CA LEU A 360 -23.91 13.84 7.88
C LEU A 360 -22.59 14.57 7.72
N ALA A 361 -22.22 15.43 8.67
CA ALA A 361 -21.04 16.30 8.50
C ALA A 361 -19.74 15.49 8.31
N GLN A 362 -19.52 14.48 9.16
CA GLN A 362 -18.32 13.67 9.07
C GLN A 362 -18.29 12.82 7.78
N LEU A 363 -19.43 12.28 7.37
CA LEU A 363 -19.52 11.56 6.08
C LEU A 363 -19.20 12.48 4.90
N GLY A 364 -19.68 13.72 4.93
CA GLY A 364 -19.35 14.73 3.91
C GLY A 364 -17.84 15.05 3.86
N ARG A 365 -17.19 15.20 5.02
CA ARG A 365 -15.73 15.41 5.12
C ARG A 365 -14.95 14.24 4.53
N GLN A 366 -15.31 13.02 4.88
CA GLN A 366 -14.70 11.81 4.34
C GLN A 366 -14.89 11.72 2.82
N ALA A 367 -16.09 12.01 2.32
CA ALA A 367 -16.37 11.99 0.89
C ALA A 367 -15.54 13.00 0.07
N VAL A 368 -15.36 14.22 0.60
CA VAL A 368 -14.49 15.24 -0.01
C VAL A 368 -13.04 14.77 -0.02
N ALA A 369 -12.53 14.25 1.11
CA ALA A 369 -11.16 13.75 1.20
C ALA A 369 -10.90 12.61 0.19
N VAL A 370 -11.81 11.63 0.12
CA VAL A 370 -11.77 10.52 -0.85
C VAL A 370 -11.73 11.04 -2.29
N ALA A 371 -12.67 11.94 -2.64
CA ALA A 371 -12.77 12.47 -4.00
C ALA A 371 -11.50 13.23 -4.44
N VAL A 372 -10.97 14.08 -3.56
CA VAL A 372 -9.78 14.88 -3.88
C VAL A 372 -8.53 14.01 -3.97
N VAL A 373 -8.32 13.10 -3.00
CA VAL A 373 -7.14 12.22 -3.04
C VAL A 373 -7.19 11.29 -4.26
N ALA A 374 -8.33 10.69 -4.55
CA ALA A 374 -8.48 9.83 -5.74
C ALA A 374 -8.24 10.60 -7.05
N ALA A 375 -8.83 11.79 -7.20
CA ALA A 375 -8.66 12.61 -8.42
C ALA A 375 -7.24 13.11 -8.60
N TYR A 376 -6.61 13.63 -7.53
CA TYR A 376 -5.23 14.09 -7.55
C TYR A 376 -4.27 12.95 -7.91
N THR A 377 -4.38 11.84 -7.18
CA THR A 377 -3.52 10.67 -7.38
C THR A 377 -3.64 10.12 -8.78
N PHE A 378 -4.87 9.93 -9.26
CA PHE A 378 -5.12 9.46 -10.62
C PHE A 378 -4.51 10.41 -11.66
N GLY A 379 -4.78 11.71 -11.56
CA GLY A 379 -4.33 12.71 -12.53
C GLY A 379 -2.80 12.83 -12.60
N VAL A 380 -2.14 12.92 -11.43
CA VAL A 380 -0.67 13.04 -11.36
C VAL A 380 -0.01 11.73 -11.82
N THR A 381 -0.51 10.57 -11.37
CA THR A 381 0.03 9.27 -11.79
C THR A 381 -0.14 9.04 -13.29
N TYR A 382 -1.29 9.42 -13.86
CA TYR A 382 -1.52 9.33 -15.30
C TYR A 382 -0.54 10.19 -16.08
N ALA A 383 -0.30 11.42 -15.63
CA ALA A 383 0.66 12.32 -16.26
C ALA A 383 2.11 11.75 -16.18
N ILE A 384 2.54 11.27 -15.01
CA ILE A 384 3.86 10.61 -14.85
C ILE A 384 3.95 9.40 -15.78
N GLY A 385 2.94 8.53 -15.77
CA GLY A 385 2.91 7.32 -16.60
C GLY A 385 3.00 7.63 -18.09
N ARG A 386 2.22 8.61 -18.59
CA ARG A 386 2.28 9.06 -19.98
C ARG A 386 3.63 9.67 -20.37
N LEU A 387 4.23 10.44 -19.46
CA LEU A 387 5.55 11.03 -19.68
C LEU A 387 6.61 9.92 -19.80
N LEU A 388 6.65 8.98 -18.88
CA LEU A 388 7.60 7.87 -18.92
C LEU A 388 7.39 6.97 -20.14
N ASP A 389 6.15 6.69 -20.49
CA ASP A 389 5.83 5.91 -21.68
C ASP A 389 6.37 6.59 -22.96
N LYS A 390 6.21 7.92 -23.05
CA LYS A 390 6.71 8.70 -24.19
C LYS A 390 8.24 8.77 -24.26
N VAL A 391 8.92 8.88 -23.09
CA VAL A 391 10.39 9.14 -23.05
C VAL A 391 11.18 7.85 -23.14
N MET A 392 10.76 6.78 -22.46
CA MET A 392 11.55 5.54 -22.37
C MET A 392 10.74 4.27 -22.68
N GLY A 393 9.45 4.42 -22.91
CA GLY A 393 8.52 3.31 -23.06
C GLY A 393 8.27 2.62 -21.72
N PHE A 394 7.04 2.64 -21.21
CA PHE A 394 6.73 2.02 -19.92
C PHE A 394 6.27 0.57 -20.08
N ARG A 395 5.70 0.23 -21.21
CA ARG A 395 5.27 -1.14 -21.52
C ARG A 395 6.40 -1.97 -22.10
N ALA A 396 6.49 -3.23 -21.68
CA ALA A 396 7.32 -4.25 -22.31
C ALA A 396 6.90 -4.50 -23.77
N THR A 397 7.83 -4.97 -24.62
CA THR A 397 7.48 -5.35 -25.98
C THR A 397 6.59 -6.60 -25.98
N GLU A 398 5.84 -6.82 -27.06
CA GLU A 398 5.01 -8.01 -27.20
C GLU A 398 5.83 -9.30 -27.10
N GLU A 399 7.05 -9.30 -27.66
CA GLU A 399 7.98 -10.43 -27.56
C GLU A 399 8.39 -10.70 -26.11
N GLN A 400 8.74 -9.64 -25.33
CA GLN A 400 9.08 -9.76 -23.91
C GLN A 400 7.88 -10.25 -23.09
N GLU A 401 6.68 -9.72 -23.36
CA GLU A 401 5.47 -10.14 -22.68
C GLU A 401 5.09 -11.59 -23.04
N HIS A 402 5.36 -12.02 -24.28
CA HIS A 402 5.11 -13.40 -24.74
C HIS A 402 6.14 -14.36 -24.12
N THR A 403 7.43 -14.05 -24.18
CA THR A 403 8.53 -14.90 -23.66
C THR A 403 8.53 -14.95 -22.14
N GLY A 404 8.24 -13.80 -21.48
CA GLY A 404 8.26 -13.63 -20.03
C GLY A 404 9.33 -12.65 -19.57
N LEU A 405 8.98 -11.83 -18.58
CA LEU A 405 9.84 -10.77 -18.08
C LEU A 405 11.02 -11.30 -17.26
N ASP A 406 10.88 -12.44 -16.60
CA ASP A 406 11.95 -13.04 -15.81
C ASP A 406 13.16 -13.34 -16.70
N LEU A 407 12.94 -14.02 -17.80
CA LEU A 407 14.01 -14.37 -18.73
C LEU A 407 14.53 -13.17 -19.53
N THR A 408 13.63 -12.32 -20.04
CA THR A 408 14.01 -11.26 -20.98
C THR A 408 14.59 -10.02 -20.31
N VAL A 409 14.29 -9.79 -19.03
CA VAL A 409 14.73 -8.61 -18.27
C VAL A 409 15.82 -8.97 -17.26
N HIS A 410 15.67 -10.12 -16.57
CA HIS A 410 16.56 -10.53 -15.48
C HIS A 410 17.48 -11.67 -15.84
N ALA A 411 17.30 -12.32 -17.01
CA ALA A 411 18.03 -13.51 -17.45
C ALA A 411 17.95 -14.68 -16.44
N GLU A 412 16.82 -14.79 -15.76
CA GLU A 412 16.54 -15.76 -14.71
C GLU A 412 15.21 -16.47 -14.93
N THR A 413 15.03 -17.62 -14.29
CA THR A 413 13.75 -18.34 -14.23
C THR A 413 13.42 -18.68 -12.78
N ALA A 414 12.16 -18.49 -12.40
CA ALA A 414 11.72 -18.76 -11.03
C ALA A 414 11.76 -20.26 -10.67
N TYR A 415 11.64 -21.13 -11.67
CA TYR A 415 11.57 -22.59 -11.50
C TYR A 415 12.44 -23.31 -12.50
N ASP A 416 13.19 -24.31 -12.05
CA ASP A 416 13.91 -25.23 -12.93
C ASP A 416 12.97 -26.38 -13.32
N HIS A 417 12.49 -26.35 -14.55
CA HIS A 417 11.68 -27.42 -15.14
C HIS A 417 12.51 -28.52 -15.83
N GLY A 418 13.86 -28.43 -15.78
CA GLY A 418 14.76 -29.33 -16.50
C GLY A 418 14.81 -30.78 -16.01
N VAL A 419 14.24 -31.09 -14.84
CA VAL A 419 14.34 -32.42 -14.21
C VAL A 419 13.09 -33.30 -14.42
N LEU A 420 11.98 -32.76 -14.89
CA LEU A 420 10.70 -33.51 -15.00
C LEU A 420 10.17 -33.71 -16.44
N GLY A 421 10.89 -33.33 -17.44
CA GLY A 421 10.50 -33.57 -18.84
C GLY A 421 11.66 -34.10 -19.65
N HIS A 422 11.51 -35.26 -20.27
CA HIS A 422 12.38 -35.72 -21.36
C HIS A 422 12.30 -34.66 -22.46
N GLY A 423 13.32 -33.77 -22.44
CA GLY A 423 13.30 -32.51 -23.11
C GLY A 423 13.80 -32.52 -24.54
N ALA A 424 13.59 -31.46 -25.19
CA ALA A 424 14.41 -31.02 -26.30
C ALA A 424 15.65 -30.31 -25.73
N PRO A 425 16.86 -30.55 -26.26
CA PRO A 425 18.04 -29.82 -25.81
C PRO A 425 17.87 -28.34 -26.18
N VAL A 426 17.99 -27.47 -25.15
CA VAL A 426 18.11 -26.03 -25.39
C VAL A 426 19.37 -25.82 -26.21
N SER A 427 19.22 -25.29 -27.42
CA SER A 427 20.34 -25.01 -28.33
C SER A 427 21.32 -24.06 -27.63
N PRO A 428 22.64 -24.34 -27.61
CA PRO A 428 23.63 -23.53 -26.87
C PRO A 428 23.85 -22.11 -27.40
N SER A 429 23.04 -21.66 -28.33
CA SER A 429 23.24 -20.39 -29.06
C SER A 429 22.59 -19.15 -28.36
N VAL A 430 22.02 -19.27 -27.18
CA VAL A 430 21.34 -18.14 -26.49
C VAL A 430 21.94 -17.84 -25.10
N VAL A 431 23.13 -18.34 -24.76
CA VAL A 431 23.84 -17.88 -23.58
C VAL A 431 24.83 -16.79 -24.01
N PRO A 432 24.61 -15.51 -23.68
CA PRO A 432 25.64 -14.50 -23.85
C PRO A 432 26.81 -14.87 -22.95
N SER A 433 28.01 -14.86 -23.48
CA SER A 433 29.29 -15.25 -22.89
C SER A 433 29.64 -14.42 -21.63
N ALA A 434 29.14 -14.82 -20.47
CA ALA A 434 29.60 -14.32 -19.15
C ALA A 434 30.89 -15.04 -18.66
N GLN A 435 31.55 -15.83 -19.48
CA GLN A 435 32.75 -16.62 -19.11
C GLN A 435 34.06 -16.10 -19.66
N LYS A 436 34.26 -14.81 -19.89
CA LYS A 436 35.56 -14.26 -20.31
C LYS A 436 36.20 -13.27 -19.33
N VAL A 437 35.94 -13.31 -18.04
CA VAL A 437 36.57 -12.40 -17.06
C VAL A 437 37.40 -13.14 -15.98
N GLN A 438 37.59 -14.44 -16.04
CA GLN A 438 38.36 -15.16 -15.00
C GLN A 438 39.64 -15.84 -15.46
N SER A 439 40.31 -15.37 -16.50
CA SER A 439 41.63 -15.93 -16.89
C SER A 439 42.67 -14.87 -17.20
N GLN A 440 42.70 -13.74 -16.54
CA GLN A 440 43.85 -12.84 -16.50
C GLN A 440 43.87 -12.12 -15.14
N ALA A 441 44.37 -12.79 -14.10
CA ALA A 441 45.07 -12.23 -12.94
C ALA A 441 46.00 -13.30 -12.37
#